data_6e3338e3dddcdfac76c7ca31b4717973
#
_entry.id   6e3338e3dddcdfac76c7ca31b4717973
#
_cell.length_a   1.000
_cell.length_b   1.000
_cell.length_c   1.000
_cell.angle_alpha   90.00
_cell.angle_beta   90.00
_cell.angle_gamma   90.00
#
_symmetry.space_group_name_H-M   'P 1'
#
loop_
_entity.id
_entity.type
_entity.pdbx_description
1 polymer ?
#
loop_
_entity_poly.entity_id
_entity_poly.type
_entity_poly.pdbx_seq_one_letter_code
_entity_poly.pdbx_strand_id
1 'polypeptide(L)'
;MGATENKHLMQRIFAEFAKGNPELFLASMAEDFRWTIIGTTKFSGTYQGKQAVIDKLLTPLIAQLNGPICVTADRFIAEDDYVVMQGHGTATTKTGKPYNNTYCMIWRIAQGKIQEMTEYLDTELVAAAFGA
;
A
#
# COMPACT_ATOMS: atom_id res chain seq x y z
N MET A 1 -14.34 -16.20 -4.71
CA MET A 1 -14.79 -15.30 -3.64
C MET A 1 -15.40 -14.07 -4.27
N GLY A 2 -16.45 -13.56 -3.67
CA GLY A 2 -17.14 -12.39 -4.20
C GLY A 2 -16.59 -11.08 -3.65
N ALA A 3 -17.17 -9.98 -4.15
CA ALA A 3 -16.76 -8.63 -3.77
C ALA A 3 -16.87 -8.39 -2.25
N THR A 4 -17.92 -8.91 -1.61
CA THR A 4 -18.12 -8.74 -0.17
C THR A 4 -16.99 -9.38 0.63
N GLU A 5 -16.60 -10.60 0.31
CA GLU A 5 -15.52 -11.31 1.00
C GLU A 5 -14.18 -10.62 0.77
N ASN A 6 -13.94 -10.14 -0.43
CA ASN A 6 -12.72 -9.40 -0.77
C ASN A 6 -12.66 -8.08 0.00
N LYS A 7 -13.79 -7.38 0.11
CA LYS A 7 -13.88 -6.17 0.92
C LYS A 7 -13.57 -6.47 2.39
N HIS A 8 -14.12 -7.53 2.95
CA HIS A 8 -13.86 -7.93 4.33
C HIS A 8 -12.37 -8.24 4.55
N LEU A 9 -11.71 -8.91 3.60
CA LEU A 9 -10.28 -9.16 3.70
C LEU A 9 -9.50 -7.85 3.79
N MET A 10 -9.81 -6.89 2.91
CA MET A 10 -9.12 -5.60 2.92
C MET A 10 -9.43 -4.80 4.19
N GLN A 11 -10.64 -4.88 4.71
CA GLN A 11 -10.98 -4.24 5.98
C GLN A 11 -10.13 -4.78 7.12
N ARG A 12 -9.91 -6.11 7.17
CA ARG A 12 -9.04 -6.71 8.19
C ARG A 12 -7.59 -6.30 8.03
N ILE A 13 -7.09 -6.26 6.78
CA ILE A 13 -5.71 -5.85 6.50
C ILE A 13 -5.48 -4.42 6.99
N PHE A 14 -6.39 -3.49 6.68
CA PHE A 14 -6.23 -2.10 7.10
C PHE A 14 -6.47 -1.88 8.59
N ALA A 15 -7.28 -2.72 9.23
CA ALA A 15 -7.39 -2.70 10.70
C ALA A 15 -6.04 -3.04 11.34
N GLU A 16 -5.28 -3.97 10.76
CA GLU A 16 -3.94 -4.31 11.24
C GLU A 16 -2.91 -3.22 10.89
N PHE A 17 -3.02 -2.59 9.72
CA PHE A 17 -2.15 -1.45 9.38
C PHE A 17 -2.30 -0.29 10.36
N ALA A 18 -3.52 -0.03 10.85
CA ALA A 18 -3.76 1.02 11.82
C ALA A 18 -3.01 0.78 13.13
N LYS A 19 -2.64 -0.48 13.41
CA LYS A 19 -1.84 -0.88 14.56
C LYS A 19 -0.34 -0.97 14.24
N GLY A 20 0.04 -0.67 12.99
CA GLY A 20 1.41 -0.82 12.52
C GLY A 20 1.82 -2.26 12.21
N ASN A 21 0.85 -3.17 12.03
CA ASN A 21 1.11 -4.59 11.77
C ASN A 21 0.88 -4.93 10.30
N PRO A 22 1.93 -5.22 9.51
CA PRO A 22 1.80 -5.56 8.09
C PRO A 22 1.68 -7.05 7.80
N GLU A 23 1.64 -7.92 8.81
CA GLU A 23 1.76 -9.37 8.61
C GLU A 23 0.64 -9.96 7.76
N LEU A 24 -0.62 -9.58 8.03
CA LEU A 24 -1.76 -10.10 7.25
C LEU A 24 -1.66 -9.67 5.78
N PHE A 25 -1.23 -8.44 5.53
CA PHE A 25 -1.02 -7.94 4.18
C PHE A 25 0.02 -8.79 3.45
N LEU A 26 1.18 -9.00 4.07
CA LEU A 26 2.25 -9.79 3.47
C LEU A 26 1.81 -11.25 3.22
N ALA A 27 1.08 -11.83 4.15
CA ALA A 27 0.57 -13.20 4.01
C ALA A 27 -0.51 -13.32 2.93
N SER A 28 -1.22 -12.23 2.64
CA SER A 28 -2.30 -12.21 1.64
C SER A 28 -1.80 -11.94 0.22
N MET A 29 -0.55 -11.53 0.04
CA MET A 29 0.02 -11.33 -1.28
C MET A 29 0.22 -12.64 -2.02
N ALA A 30 -0.22 -12.69 -3.29
CA ALA A 30 0.18 -13.77 -4.19
C ALA A 30 1.68 -13.68 -4.47
N GLU A 31 2.30 -14.82 -4.79
CA GLU A 31 3.75 -14.82 -5.09
C GLU A 31 4.08 -13.94 -6.29
N ASP A 32 3.18 -13.83 -7.26
CA ASP A 32 3.32 -12.99 -8.45
C ASP A 32 2.64 -11.63 -8.31
N PHE A 33 2.39 -11.18 -7.07
CA PHE A 33 1.77 -9.89 -6.79
C PHE A 33 2.49 -8.75 -7.51
N ARG A 34 1.71 -7.83 -8.08
CA ARG A 34 2.24 -6.69 -8.82
C ARG A 34 1.74 -5.39 -8.19
N TRP A 35 2.67 -4.54 -7.78
CA TRP A 35 2.36 -3.25 -7.17
C TRP A 35 2.83 -2.14 -8.09
N THR A 36 1.92 -1.29 -8.52
CA THR A 36 2.22 -0.13 -9.34
C THR A 36 1.99 1.14 -8.53
N ILE A 37 2.99 1.99 -8.46
CA ILE A 37 2.88 3.33 -7.89
C ILE A 37 2.95 4.32 -9.05
N ILE A 38 1.91 5.15 -9.19
CA ILE A 38 1.82 6.11 -10.28
C ILE A 38 2.88 7.22 -10.15
N GLY A 39 3.08 7.95 -11.22
CA GLY A 39 3.93 9.15 -11.23
C GLY A 39 5.36 8.85 -11.63
N THR A 40 6.24 9.77 -11.28
CA THR A 40 7.66 9.74 -11.66
C THR A 40 8.59 9.96 -10.47
N THR A 41 8.13 9.63 -9.26
CA THR A 41 8.94 9.74 -8.05
C THR A 41 9.98 8.61 -8.00
N LYS A 42 10.89 8.70 -7.04
CA LYS A 42 11.91 7.64 -6.85
C LYS A 42 11.31 6.29 -6.50
N PHE A 43 10.08 6.25 -5.97
CA PHE A 43 9.38 5.00 -5.65
C PHE A 43 8.33 4.61 -6.70
N SER A 44 8.11 5.44 -7.72
CA SER A 44 7.12 5.16 -8.77
C SER A 44 7.58 4.03 -9.69
N GLY A 45 6.62 3.35 -10.30
CA GLY A 45 6.88 2.24 -11.22
C GLY A 45 6.12 0.99 -10.82
N THR A 46 6.41 -0.10 -11.50
CA THR A 46 5.77 -1.39 -11.26
C THR A 46 6.79 -2.37 -10.67
N TYR A 47 6.41 -2.95 -9.52
CA TYR A 47 7.21 -3.96 -8.83
C TYR A 47 6.53 -5.30 -9.05
N GLN A 48 7.19 -6.22 -9.74
CA GLN A 48 6.63 -7.50 -10.14
C GLN A 48 7.14 -8.61 -9.24
N GLY A 49 6.21 -9.27 -8.55
CA GLY A 49 6.49 -10.39 -7.65
C GLY A 49 6.63 -9.96 -6.20
N LYS A 50 6.16 -10.81 -5.30
CA LYS A 50 6.17 -10.52 -3.85
C LYS A 50 7.58 -10.21 -3.35
N GLN A 51 8.58 -10.97 -3.77
CA GLN A 51 9.95 -10.75 -3.30
C GLN A 51 10.50 -9.42 -3.79
N ALA A 52 10.22 -9.03 -5.05
CA ALA A 52 10.64 -7.74 -5.58
C ALA A 52 9.97 -6.58 -4.84
N VAL A 53 8.69 -6.72 -4.49
CA VAL A 53 7.97 -5.72 -3.68
C VAL A 53 8.69 -5.54 -2.34
N ILE A 54 9.04 -6.62 -1.67
CA ILE A 54 9.73 -6.56 -0.38
C ILE A 54 11.12 -5.93 -0.54
N ASP A 55 11.93 -6.43 -1.48
CA ASP A 55 13.33 -6.06 -1.59
C ASP A 55 13.56 -4.68 -2.21
N LYS A 56 12.74 -4.32 -3.21
CA LYS A 56 12.95 -3.12 -4.02
C LYS A 56 12.09 -1.94 -3.62
N LEU A 57 10.95 -2.18 -2.95
CA LEU A 57 10.06 -1.12 -2.52
C LEU A 57 9.99 -1.00 -1.00
N LEU A 58 9.51 -2.04 -0.31
CA LEU A 58 9.22 -1.94 1.12
C LEU A 58 10.48 -1.75 1.96
N THR A 59 11.52 -2.54 1.72
CA THR A 59 12.76 -2.46 2.50
C THR A 59 13.44 -1.10 2.33
N PRO A 60 13.65 -0.57 1.09
CA PRO A 60 14.22 0.76 0.94
C PRO A 60 13.36 1.89 1.51
N LEU A 61 12.04 1.78 1.38
CA LEU A 61 11.12 2.79 1.89
C LEU A 61 11.16 2.83 3.42
N ILE A 62 11.04 1.67 4.06
CA ILE A 62 11.05 1.56 5.52
C ILE A 62 12.38 2.04 6.09
N ALA A 63 13.49 1.81 5.38
CA ALA A 63 14.80 2.28 5.79
C ALA A 63 14.90 3.80 5.91
N GLN A 64 14.05 4.56 5.23
CA GLN A 64 14.02 6.01 5.27
C GLN A 64 13.05 6.57 6.32
N LEU A 65 12.33 5.71 7.01
CA LEU A 65 11.32 6.13 7.98
C LEU A 65 11.79 5.95 9.41
N ASN A 66 11.29 6.83 10.28
CA ASN A 66 11.44 6.71 11.72
C ASN A 66 10.15 6.12 12.28
N GLY A 67 10.05 4.79 12.25
CA GLY A 67 8.85 4.05 12.63
C GLY A 67 7.99 3.66 11.43
N PRO A 68 6.86 3.00 11.66
CA PRO A 68 6.00 2.50 10.60
C PRO A 68 5.16 3.59 9.95
N ILE A 69 4.67 3.33 8.74
CA ILE A 69 3.57 4.10 8.16
C ILE A 69 2.28 3.52 8.76
N CYS A 70 1.47 4.37 9.39
CA CYS A 70 0.15 3.99 9.85
C CYS A 70 -0.88 4.46 8.84
N VAL A 71 -1.51 3.54 8.14
CA VAL A 71 -2.50 3.85 7.10
C VAL A 71 -3.90 3.59 7.65
N THR A 72 -4.76 4.59 7.54
CA THR A 72 -6.15 4.52 7.96
C THR A 72 -7.04 4.57 6.72
N ALA A 73 -7.92 3.58 6.58
CA ALA A 73 -8.89 3.56 5.49
C ALA A 73 -10.11 4.39 5.86
N ASP A 74 -10.50 5.30 4.98
CA ASP A 74 -11.70 6.12 5.18
C ASP A 74 -12.94 5.44 4.58
N ARG A 75 -12.76 4.71 3.47
CA ARG A 75 -13.85 3.94 2.85
C ARG A 75 -13.30 2.85 1.95
N PHE A 76 -14.14 1.84 1.74
CA PHE A 76 -13.90 0.77 0.77
C PHE A 76 -15.08 0.69 -0.19
N ILE A 77 -14.78 0.49 -1.48
CA ILE A 77 -15.78 0.27 -2.53
C ILE A 77 -15.34 -1.01 -3.24
N ALA A 78 -16.24 -1.97 -3.39
CA ALA A 78 -15.89 -3.26 -3.99
C ALA A 78 -16.86 -3.60 -5.11
N GLU A 79 -16.30 -4.08 -6.22
CA GLU A 79 -17.04 -4.57 -7.38
C GLU A 79 -16.20 -5.63 -8.09
N ASP A 80 -16.81 -6.74 -8.46
CA ASP A 80 -16.13 -7.88 -9.10
C ASP A 80 -14.93 -8.33 -8.26
N ASP A 81 -13.74 -8.41 -8.87
CA ASP A 81 -12.50 -8.79 -8.19
C ASP A 81 -11.79 -7.61 -7.56
N TYR A 82 -12.34 -6.40 -7.67
CA TYR A 82 -11.65 -5.19 -7.26
C TYR A 82 -12.19 -4.62 -5.96
N VAL A 83 -11.27 -4.14 -5.14
CA VAL A 83 -11.59 -3.35 -3.95
C VAL A 83 -10.82 -2.04 -4.07
N VAL A 84 -11.52 -0.93 -3.90
CA VAL A 84 -10.93 0.41 -3.88
C VAL A 84 -10.90 0.89 -2.43
N MET A 85 -9.76 1.38 -1.98
CA MET A 85 -9.61 1.99 -0.67
C MET A 85 -9.23 3.45 -0.85
N GLN A 86 -9.97 4.35 -0.19
CA GLN A 86 -9.57 5.74 -0.01
C GLN A 86 -9.16 5.91 1.45
N GLY A 87 -8.00 6.50 1.66
CA GLY A 87 -7.48 6.64 3.02
C GLY A 87 -6.31 7.60 3.11
N HIS A 88 -5.70 7.62 4.27
CA HIS A 88 -4.56 8.48 4.54
C HIS A 88 -3.58 7.78 5.48
N GLY A 89 -2.34 8.21 5.42
CA GLY A 89 -1.28 7.65 6.26
C GLY A 89 -0.58 8.72 7.06
N THR A 90 0.10 8.26 8.12
CA THR A 90 0.99 9.10 8.91
C THR A 90 2.33 8.41 9.06
N ALA A 91 3.40 9.16 8.83
CA ALA A 91 4.76 8.68 9.00
C ALA A 91 5.70 9.87 9.17
N THR A 92 6.90 9.60 9.67
CA THR A 92 7.96 10.59 9.80
C THR A 92 9.22 10.00 9.19
N THR A 93 9.94 10.77 8.38
CA THR A 93 11.22 10.32 7.84
C THR A 93 12.30 10.38 8.91
N LYS A 94 13.43 9.72 8.66
CA LYS A 94 14.59 9.76 9.60
C LYS A 94 15.16 11.17 9.75
N THR A 95 14.92 12.05 8.77
CA THR A 95 15.36 13.45 8.85
C THR A 95 14.31 14.35 9.54
N GLY A 96 13.21 13.77 10.05
CA GLY A 96 12.19 14.49 10.79
C GLY A 96 11.09 15.12 9.93
N LYS A 97 11.03 14.83 8.65
CA LYS A 97 9.99 15.35 7.76
C LYS A 97 8.71 14.54 7.91
N PRO A 98 7.52 15.17 7.97
CA PRO A 98 6.27 14.42 7.95
C PRO A 98 6.04 13.81 6.56
N TYR A 99 5.51 12.59 6.56
CA TYR A 99 5.05 11.94 5.35
C TYR A 99 3.62 11.45 5.58
N ASN A 100 2.67 12.38 5.50
CA ASN A 100 1.26 12.13 5.76
C ASN A 100 0.52 12.16 4.42
N ASN A 101 0.60 11.06 3.67
CA ASN A 101 0.06 11.03 2.33
C ASN A 101 -1.42 10.65 2.31
N THR A 102 -2.07 11.01 1.21
CA THR A 102 -3.45 10.64 0.91
C THR A 102 -3.42 9.62 -0.21
N TYR A 103 -4.21 8.56 -0.06
CA TYR A 103 -4.15 7.41 -0.95
C TYR A 103 -5.50 7.07 -1.56
N CYS A 104 -5.44 6.64 -2.82
CA CYS A 104 -6.48 5.83 -3.42
C CYS A 104 -5.78 4.58 -3.96
N MET A 105 -6.13 3.42 -3.43
CA MET A 105 -5.51 2.16 -3.80
C MET A 105 -6.57 1.26 -4.42
N ILE A 106 -6.25 0.70 -5.59
CA ILE A 106 -7.13 -0.23 -6.29
C ILE A 106 -6.49 -1.61 -6.24
N TRP A 107 -7.17 -2.55 -5.59
CA TRP A 107 -6.68 -3.89 -5.34
C TRP A 107 -7.46 -4.89 -6.19
N ARG A 108 -6.78 -5.81 -6.85
CA ARG A 108 -7.43 -6.97 -7.47
C ARG A 108 -7.14 -8.21 -6.64
N ILE A 109 -8.19 -8.88 -6.23
CA ILE A 109 -8.12 -10.03 -5.34
C ILE A 109 -8.77 -11.22 -6.03
N ALA A 110 -8.04 -12.33 -6.13
CA ALA A 110 -8.56 -13.56 -6.70
C ALA A 110 -8.09 -14.73 -5.86
N GLN A 111 -8.98 -15.69 -5.63
CA GLN A 111 -8.68 -16.91 -4.87
C GLN A 111 -8.14 -16.61 -3.47
N GLY A 112 -8.67 -15.56 -2.83
CA GLY A 112 -8.27 -15.16 -1.48
C GLY A 112 -6.89 -14.51 -1.38
N LYS A 113 -6.27 -14.18 -2.52
CA LYS A 113 -4.94 -13.56 -2.55
C LYS A 113 -4.97 -12.25 -3.31
N ILE A 114 -4.15 -11.30 -2.88
CA ILE A 114 -3.97 -10.02 -3.56
C ILE A 114 -3.07 -10.24 -4.76
N GLN A 115 -3.60 -9.97 -5.96
CA GLN A 115 -2.89 -10.20 -7.22
C GLN A 115 -2.22 -8.94 -7.74
N GLU A 116 -2.87 -7.80 -7.59
CA GLU A 116 -2.38 -6.52 -8.10
C GLU A 116 -2.84 -5.40 -7.19
N MET A 117 -2.05 -4.34 -7.16
CA MET A 117 -2.46 -3.09 -6.54
C MET A 117 -1.90 -1.92 -7.36
N THR A 118 -2.75 -0.92 -7.61
CA THR A 118 -2.32 0.37 -8.14
C THR A 118 -2.54 1.42 -7.07
N GLU A 119 -1.48 2.15 -6.76
CA GLU A 119 -1.49 3.17 -5.72
C GLU A 119 -1.44 4.56 -6.35
N TYR A 120 -2.48 5.33 -6.09
CA TYR A 120 -2.59 6.75 -6.44
C TYR A 120 -2.37 7.55 -5.16
N LEU A 121 -1.51 8.54 -5.23
CA LEU A 121 -1.11 9.29 -4.05
C LEU A 121 -0.61 10.68 -4.46
N ASP A 122 -0.32 11.54 -3.47
CA ASP A 122 0.28 12.83 -3.72
C ASP A 122 1.78 12.62 -4.00
N THR A 123 2.14 12.69 -5.27
CA THR A 123 3.52 12.47 -5.72
C THR A 123 4.45 13.62 -5.38
N GLU A 124 3.92 14.85 -5.28
CA GLU A 124 4.71 15.98 -4.84
C GLU A 124 5.18 15.79 -3.40
N LEU A 125 4.32 15.26 -2.54
CA LEU A 125 4.68 14.96 -1.16
C LEU A 125 5.75 13.88 -1.08
N VAL A 126 5.68 12.85 -1.94
CA VAL A 126 6.73 11.83 -2.00
C VAL A 126 8.09 12.47 -2.31
N ALA A 127 8.14 13.33 -3.31
CA ALA A 127 9.38 14.03 -3.68
C ALA A 127 9.87 14.94 -2.54
N ALA A 128 8.96 15.66 -1.87
CA ALA A 128 9.32 16.53 -0.76
C ALA A 128 9.89 15.75 0.44
N ALA A 129 9.32 14.59 0.74
CA ALA A 129 9.73 13.80 1.90
C ALA A 129 10.99 12.97 1.64
N PHE A 130 11.12 12.39 0.44
CA PHE A 130 12.18 11.40 0.13
C PHE A 130 13.20 11.87 -0.90
N GLY A 131 12.97 13.00 -1.55
CA GLY A 131 13.79 13.48 -2.65
C GLY A 131 13.21 13.10 -4.01
N ALA A 132 13.68 13.76 -5.01
CA ALA A 132 13.22 13.57 -6.39
C ALA A 132 13.75 12.26 -7.00
#